data_d3b65f38ef4f38a4727e716e8e94338d
#
_entry.id   d3b65f38ef4f38a4727e716e8e94338d
#
_cell.length_a   1.000
_cell.length_b   1.000
_cell.length_c   1.000
_cell.angle_alpha   90.00
_cell.angle_beta   90.00
_cell.angle_gamma   90.00
#
_symmetry.space_group_name_H-M   'P 1'
#
loop_
_entity.id
_entity.type
_entity.pdbx_description
1 polymer ?
#
loop_
_entity_poly.entity_id
_entity_poly.type
_entity_poly.pdbx_seq_one_letter_code
_entity_poly.pdbx_strand_id
1 'polypeptide(L)'
;MPPIISIVGKPKSGKTTLIEKLISELKSRGYKVATIKHSAHHLDFDKTGKDSWRHIEAGSSATVVISPDQLVLIEKLSSQPGLNDIARLLGTGYDIILTEGFKQSQEPKVQVHQRTAGPLLDDLDNLIAVATDEPVETSARQFAINDIEGLADLLDKGYIKAHKS
;
A
#
# COMPACT_ATOMS: atom_id res chain seq x y z
N MET A 1 4.68 9.86 12.17
CA MET A 1 4.29 9.45 10.80
C MET A 1 3.37 8.25 10.95
N PRO A 2 2.27 8.12 10.20
CA PRO A 2 1.36 6.97 10.34
C PRO A 2 2.10 5.65 10.19
N PRO A 3 1.66 4.56 10.86
CA PRO A 3 2.23 3.24 10.63
C PRO A 3 2.00 2.80 9.18
N ILE A 4 2.98 2.13 8.60
CA ILE A 4 2.94 1.63 7.23
C ILE A 4 2.87 0.11 7.27
N ILE A 5 1.94 -0.48 6.55
CA ILE A 5 1.80 -1.94 6.40
C ILE A 5 1.89 -2.29 4.93
N SER A 6 2.82 -3.17 4.59
CA SER A 6 3.04 -3.59 3.21
C SER A 6 2.24 -4.86 2.88
N ILE A 7 1.32 -4.75 1.93
CA ILE A 7 0.57 -5.89 1.40
C ILE A 7 1.36 -6.47 0.23
N VAL A 8 1.89 -7.66 0.43
CA VAL A 8 2.78 -8.32 -0.52
C VAL A 8 2.20 -9.65 -1.01
N GLY A 9 2.72 -10.19 -2.07
CA GLY A 9 2.26 -11.44 -2.66
C GLY A 9 2.55 -11.51 -4.16
N LYS A 10 2.41 -12.68 -4.74
CA LYS A 10 2.63 -12.88 -6.17
C LYS A 10 1.63 -12.11 -7.04
N PRO A 11 1.90 -11.91 -8.33
CA PRO A 11 0.90 -11.41 -9.26
C PRO A 11 -0.39 -12.25 -9.18
N LYS A 12 -1.54 -11.60 -9.25
CA LYS A 12 -2.89 -12.22 -9.19
C LYS A 12 -3.21 -12.95 -7.87
N SER A 13 -2.46 -12.73 -6.78
CA SER A 13 -2.75 -13.31 -5.46
C SER A 13 -3.92 -12.64 -4.72
N GLY A 14 -4.53 -11.58 -5.26
CA GLY A 14 -5.65 -10.88 -4.62
C GLY A 14 -5.26 -9.69 -3.74
N LYS A 15 -4.02 -9.17 -3.84
CA LYS A 15 -3.56 -8.00 -3.04
C LYS A 15 -4.49 -6.80 -3.11
N THR A 16 -4.82 -6.37 -4.32
CA THR A 16 -5.69 -5.21 -4.54
C THR A 16 -7.05 -5.42 -3.89
N THR A 17 -7.65 -6.60 -4.09
CA THR A 17 -8.94 -6.95 -3.47
C THR A 17 -8.89 -6.95 -1.95
N LEU A 18 -7.79 -7.46 -1.36
CA LEU A 18 -7.60 -7.43 0.10
C LEU A 18 -7.48 -5.99 0.60
N ILE A 19 -6.70 -5.14 -0.08
CA ILE A 19 -6.55 -3.73 0.27
C ILE A 19 -7.89 -3.00 0.22
N GLU A 20 -8.68 -3.20 -0.83
CA GLU A 20 -10.03 -2.60 -0.97
C GLU A 20 -10.94 -2.96 0.22
N LYS A 21 -10.96 -4.24 0.60
CA LYS A 21 -11.75 -4.72 1.74
C LYS A 21 -11.23 -4.15 3.07
N LEU A 22 -9.91 -4.12 3.27
CA LEU A 22 -9.29 -3.53 4.47
C LEU A 22 -9.56 -2.03 4.58
N ILE A 23 -9.50 -1.29 3.47
CA ILE A 23 -9.85 0.14 3.45
C ILE A 23 -11.30 0.33 3.91
N SER A 24 -12.23 -0.46 3.36
CA SER A 24 -13.65 -0.40 3.73
C SER A 24 -13.87 -0.68 5.21
N GLU A 25 -13.25 -1.72 5.74
CA GLU A 25 -13.35 -2.13 7.13
C GLU A 25 -12.70 -1.09 8.07
N LEU A 26 -11.48 -0.64 7.80
CA LEU A 26 -10.81 0.37 8.63
C LEU A 26 -11.55 1.72 8.60
N LYS A 27 -12.11 2.11 7.44
CA LYS A 27 -12.96 3.29 7.32
C LYS A 27 -14.23 3.16 8.16
N SER A 28 -14.89 2.01 8.19
CA SER A 28 -16.07 1.77 9.04
C SER A 28 -15.78 1.92 10.52
N ARG A 29 -14.52 1.66 10.94
CA ARG A 29 -14.02 1.89 12.30
C ARG A 29 -13.61 3.34 12.57
N GLY A 30 -13.77 4.24 11.61
CA GLY A 30 -13.46 5.67 11.72
C GLY A 30 -12.02 6.05 11.39
N TYR A 31 -11.20 5.14 10.85
CA TYR A 31 -9.81 5.42 10.48
C TYR A 31 -9.71 6.04 9.10
N LYS A 32 -8.75 6.97 8.95
CA LYS A 32 -8.33 7.54 7.67
C LYS A 32 -7.17 6.72 7.12
N VAL A 33 -7.40 6.08 5.98
CA VAL A 33 -6.43 5.20 5.32
C VAL A 33 -5.85 5.89 4.09
N ALA A 34 -4.53 5.90 3.97
CA ALA A 34 -3.84 6.22 2.72
C ALA A 34 -3.29 4.96 2.07
N THR A 35 -3.07 5.01 0.76
CA THR A 35 -2.47 3.89 0.03
C THR A 35 -1.31 4.33 -0.83
N ILE A 36 -0.28 3.48 -0.96
CA ILE A 36 0.84 3.65 -1.87
C ILE A 36 0.93 2.39 -2.73
N LYS A 37 0.90 2.55 -4.05
CA LYS A 37 1.09 1.43 -4.98
C LYS A 37 2.43 1.53 -5.68
N HIS A 38 3.25 0.49 -5.57
CA HIS A 38 4.48 0.34 -6.33
C HIS A 38 4.21 -0.43 -7.63
N SER A 39 4.60 0.16 -8.75
CA SER A 39 4.60 -0.51 -10.05
C SER A 39 6.02 -0.65 -10.57
N ALA A 40 6.39 -1.85 -10.99
CA ALA A 40 7.66 -2.10 -11.70
C ALA A 40 7.62 -1.65 -13.17
N HIS A 41 6.43 -1.31 -13.67
CA HIS A 41 6.24 -0.86 -15.04
C HIS A 41 6.07 0.66 -15.09
N HIS A 42 6.51 1.24 -16.20
CA HIS A 42 6.22 2.65 -16.49
C HIS A 42 4.71 2.85 -16.58
N LEU A 43 4.21 3.87 -15.90
CA LEU A 43 2.79 4.21 -15.90
C LEU A 43 2.65 5.65 -16.39
N ASP A 44 1.83 5.86 -17.38
CA ASP A 44 1.45 7.19 -17.84
C ASP A 44 0.25 7.66 -17.02
N PHE A 45 0.52 8.52 -16.04
CA PHE A 45 -0.54 9.12 -15.21
C PHE A 45 -1.13 10.38 -15.82
N ASP A 46 -0.45 11.00 -16.78
CA ASP A 46 -0.89 12.22 -17.44
C ASP A 46 -1.15 11.96 -18.93
N LYS A 47 -2.19 12.60 -19.46
CA LYS A 47 -2.53 12.46 -20.88
C LYS A 47 -1.69 13.42 -21.70
N THR A 48 -1.01 12.91 -22.73
CA THR A 48 -0.28 13.68 -23.74
C THR A 48 -1.15 14.82 -24.27
N GLY A 49 -0.56 16.04 -24.29
CA GLY A 49 -1.21 17.24 -24.81
C GLY A 49 -2.08 18.03 -23.81
N LYS A 50 -2.27 17.54 -22.58
CA LYS A 50 -2.87 18.32 -21.49
C LYS A 50 -1.90 19.37 -20.96
N ASP A 51 -2.39 20.41 -20.30
CA ASP A 51 -1.56 21.53 -19.83
C ASP A 51 -0.51 21.06 -18.81
N SER A 52 -0.86 20.15 -17.90
CA SER A 52 0.07 19.53 -16.97
C SER A 52 1.22 18.79 -17.69
N TRP A 53 0.89 17.98 -18.68
CA TRP A 53 1.87 17.30 -19.52
C TRP A 53 2.79 18.30 -20.25
N ARG A 54 2.22 19.37 -20.81
CA ARG A 54 2.98 20.41 -21.51
C ARG A 54 3.97 21.14 -20.59
N HIS A 55 3.57 21.38 -19.32
CA HIS A 55 4.47 21.99 -18.34
C HIS A 55 5.68 21.07 -18.05
N ILE A 56 5.45 19.78 -17.87
CA ILE A 56 6.51 18.80 -17.64
C ILE A 56 7.42 18.69 -18.87
N GLU A 57 6.87 18.66 -20.08
CA GLU A 57 7.67 18.62 -21.34
C GLU A 57 8.47 19.90 -21.57
N ALA A 58 7.97 21.04 -21.12
CA ALA A 58 8.71 22.31 -21.17
C ALA A 58 9.86 22.39 -20.14
N GLY A 59 10.03 21.38 -19.28
CA GLY A 59 11.14 21.28 -18.34
C GLY A 59 10.79 21.50 -16.88
N SER A 60 9.51 21.57 -16.51
CA SER A 60 9.11 21.61 -15.10
C SER A 60 9.51 20.32 -14.39
N SER A 61 10.16 20.44 -13.22
CA SER A 61 10.54 19.29 -12.39
C SER A 61 9.34 18.65 -11.71
N ALA A 62 8.30 19.45 -11.42
CA ALA A 62 7.05 18.97 -10.82
C ALA A 62 5.88 19.86 -11.26
N THR A 63 4.70 19.27 -11.33
CA THR A 63 3.43 19.96 -11.60
C THR A 63 2.38 19.50 -10.61
N VAL A 64 1.68 20.44 -9.99
CA VAL A 64 0.51 20.16 -9.15
C VAL A 64 -0.74 20.59 -9.91
N VAL A 65 -1.66 19.66 -10.06
CA VAL A 65 -2.99 19.93 -10.59
C VAL A 65 -3.98 19.87 -9.43
N ILE A 66 -4.76 20.91 -9.26
CA ILE A 66 -5.75 21.01 -8.18
C ILE A 66 -7.14 21.25 -8.77
N SER A 67 -8.12 20.54 -8.26
CA SER A 67 -9.55 20.74 -8.52
C SER A 67 -10.28 20.94 -7.17
N PRO A 68 -11.58 21.24 -7.16
CA PRO A 68 -12.33 21.42 -5.90
C PRO A 68 -12.27 20.22 -4.94
N ASP A 69 -12.04 19.01 -5.45
CA ASP A 69 -12.13 17.75 -4.73
C ASP A 69 -10.88 16.87 -4.84
N GLN A 70 -9.89 17.25 -5.67
CA GLN A 70 -8.71 16.44 -5.94
C GLN A 70 -7.43 17.26 -6.07
N LEU A 71 -6.32 16.67 -5.63
CA LEU A 71 -4.97 17.18 -5.85
C LEU A 71 -4.12 16.06 -6.44
N VAL A 72 -3.41 16.35 -7.52
CA VAL A 72 -2.47 15.44 -8.17
C VAL A 72 -1.11 16.11 -8.24
N LEU A 73 -0.08 15.46 -7.71
CA LEU A 73 1.32 15.85 -7.87
C LEU A 73 1.96 14.91 -8.91
N ILE A 74 2.57 15.49 -9.92
CA ILE A 74 3.37 14.79 -10.93
C ILE A 74 4.79 15.32 -10.82
N GLU A 75 5.74 14.44 -10.52
CA GLU A 75 7.15 14.78 -10.38
C GLU A 75 8.00 13.82 -11.21
N LYS A 76 8.96 14.37 -11.96
CA LYS A 76 9.98 13.57 -12.66
C LYS A 76 11.01 13.09 -11.65
N LEU A 77 11.09 11.78 -11.48
CA LEU A 77 12.03 11.16 -10.55
C LEU A 77 13.36 10.86 -11.25
N SER A 78 14.47 11.28 -10.68
CA SER A 78 15.82 10.88 -11.10
C SER A 78 16.22 9.52 -10.53
N SER A 79 15.61 9.13 -9.42
CA SER A 79 15.76 7.82 -8.76
C SER A 79 14.46 7.48 -8.03
N GLN A 80 14.24 6.19 -7.78
CA GLN A 80 13.06 5.77 -7.03
C GLN A 80 13.17 6.22 -5.57
N PRO A 81 12.21 7.00 -5.03
CA PRO A 81 12.22 7.42 -3.63
C PRO A 81 11.99 6.24 -2.71
N GLY A 82 12.53 6.32 -1.51
CA GLY A 82 12.25 5.38 -0.44
C GLY A 82 10.78 5.45 0.02
N LEU A 83 10.26 4.36 0.57
CA LEU A 83 8.87 4.31 1.04
C LEU A 83 8.58 5.41 2.09
N ASN A 84 9.54 5.68 2.98
CA ASN A 84 9.41 6.73 3.98
C ASN A 84 9.35 8.14 3.37
N ASP A 85 10.05 8.39 2.26
CA ASP A 85 9.99 9.68 1.57
C ASP A 85 8.63 9.90 0.93
N ILE A 86 8.07 8.85 0.30
CA ILE A 86 6.71 8.88 -0.25
C ILE A 86 5.68 9.10 0.87
N ALA A 87 5.84 8.41 2.02
CA ALA A 87 4.94 8.58 3.17
C ALA A 87 4.97 10.00 3.74
N ARG A 88 6.14 10.68 3.73
CA ARG A 88 6.24 12.10 4.12
C ARG A 88 5.45 13.02 3.19
N LEU A 89 5.39 12.74 1.89
CA LEU A 89 4.58 13.51 0.94
C LEU A 89 3.08 13.41 1.26
N LEU A 90 2.61 12.27 1.78
CA LEU A 90 1.22 12.10 2.22
C LEU A 90 0.92 12.90 3.51
N GLY A 91 1.94 13.21 4.32
CA GLY A 91 1.78 13.91 5.57
C GLY A 91 1.24 13.05 6.71
N THR A 92 0.74 13.70 7.77
CA THR A 92 0.33 13.06 9.03
C THR A 92 -1.19 12.94 9.20
N GLY A 93 -1.95 13.29 8.19
CA GLY A 93 -3.42 13.34 8.24
C GLY A 93 -4.13 11.99 8.18
N TYR A 94 -3.39 10.89 8.21
CA TYR A 94 -3.89 9.52 8.11
C TYR A 94 -3.56 8.71 9.36
N ASP A 95 -4.36 7.68 9.64
CA ASP A 95 -4.17 6.79 10.78
C ASP A 95 -3.29 5.59 10.43
N ILE A 96 -3.28 5.20 9.16
CA ILE A 96 -2.48 4.09 8.62
C ILE A 96 -2.22 4.28 7.13
N ILE A 97 -1.09 3.79 6.65
CA ILE A 97 -0.74 3.70 5.23
C ILE A 97 -0.65 2.23 4.86
N LEU A 98 -1.44 1.80 3.87
CA LEU A 98 -1.34 0.48 3.27
C LEU A 98 -0.57 0.58 1.97
N THR A 99 0.43 -0.28 1.75
CA THR A 99 1.15 -0.28 0.47
C THR A 99 0.84 -1.55 -0.32
N GLU A 100 0.70 -1.44 -1.63
CA GLU A 100 0.69 -2.60 -2.52
C GLU A 100 2.09 -2.79 -3.10
N GLY A 101 2.78 -3.85 -2.68
CA GLY A 101 4.17 -4.13 -3.07
C GLY A 101 5.16 -3.81 -1.96
N PHE A 102 6.33 -3.29 -2.33
CA PHE A 102 7.44 -2.99 -1.40
C PHE A 102 7.92 -4.20 -0.57
N LYS A 103 7.99 -5.38 -1.19
CA LYS A 103 8.39 -6.63 -0.51
C LYS A 103 9.77 -6.56 0.17
N GLN A 104 10.65 -5.67 -0.29
CA GLN A 104 12.00 -5.47 0.25
C GLN A 104 12.08 -4.35 1.30
N SER A 105 10.95 -3.67 1.63
CA SER A 105 10.96 -2.67 2.70
C SER A 105 11.16 -3.32 4.07
N GLN A 106 11.54 -2.52 5.06
CA GLN A 106 11.63 -2.97 6.46
C GLN A 106 10.29 -2.92 7.20
N GLU A 107 9.23 -2.43 6.55
CA GLU A 107 7.91 -2.28 7.15
C GLU A 107 7.24 -3.64 7.41
N PRO A 108 6.35 -3.71 8.41
CA PRO A 108 5.53 -4.90 8.66
C PRO A 108 4.76 -5.33 7.42
N LYS A 109 4.74 -6.64 7.15
CA LYS A 109 4.15 -7.19 5.94
C LYS A 109 3.00 -8.14 6.23
N VAL A 110 1.95 -7.99 5.44
CA VAL A 110 0.90 -9.00 5.28
C VAL A 110 1.05 -9.63 3.90
N GLN A 111 1.31 -10.92 3.86
CA GLN A 111 1.37 -11.65 2.60
C GLN A 111 -0.01 -12.14 2.20
N VAL A 112 -0.40 -11.89 0.96
CA VAL A 112 -1.59 -12.47 0.36
C VAL A 112 -1.19 -13.68 -0.45
N HIS A 113 -1.76 -14.82 -0.12
CA HIS A 113 -1.53 -16.07 -0.80
C HIS A 113 -2.84 -16.68 -1.29
N GLN A 114 -2.84 -17.13 -2.52
CA GLN A 114 -3.85 -18.00 -3.08
C GLN A 114 -3.16 -19.18 -3.74
N ARG A 115 -3.70 -20.37 -3.53
CA ARG A 115 -3.20 -21.62 -4.11
C ARG A 115 -2.95 -21.50 -5.62
N THR A 116 -3.83 -20.82 -6.33
CA THR A 116 -3.72 -20.61 -7.78
C THR A 116 -2.58 -19.67 -8.20
N ALA A 117 -2.03 -18.89 -7.29
CA ALA A 117 -0.91 -17.97 -7.54
C ALA A 117 0.47 -18.62 -7.36
N GLY A 118 0.51 -19.91 -7.01
CA GLY A 118 1.74 -20.66 -6.73
C GLY A 118 2.25 -20.48 -5.30
N PRO A 119 3.45 -20.97 -4.94
CA PRO A 119 3.92 -21.03 -3.55
C PRO A 119 4.04 -19.65 -2.92
N LEU A 120 4.13 -19.60 -1.58
CA LEU A 120 4.44 -18.39 -0.81
C LEU A 120 5.67 -17.67 -1.36
N LEU A 121 5.78 -16.40 -1.09
CA LEU A 121 7.05 -15.69 -1.22
C LEU A 121 7.95 -16.09 -0.06
N ASP A 122 9.17 -16.43 -0.38
CA ASP A 122 10.21 -16.72 0.60
C ASP A 122 10.92 -15.43 1.02
N ASP A 123 11.66 -15.47 2.13
CA ASP A 123 12.58 -14.42 2.60
C ASP A 123 11.92 -13.03 2.76
N LEU A 124 10.74 -13.00 3.36
CA LEU A 124 10.08 -11.76 3.72
C LEU A 124 10.45 -11.34 5.15
N ASP A 125 11.26 -10.30 5.27
CA ASP A 125 11.51 -9.67 6.56
C ASP A 125 10.22 -9.08 7.14
N ASN A 126 10.06 -9.18 8.47
CA ASN A 126 8.96 -8.57 9.22
C ASN A 126 7.56 -9.01 8.72
N LEU A 127 7.40 -10.29 8.40
CA LEU A 127 6.11 -10.87 8.04
C LEU A 127 5.25 -11.05 9.30
N ILE A 128 4.15 -10.30 9.40
CA ILE A 128 3.26 -10.29 10.57
C ILE A 128 2.05 -11.19 10.40
N ALA A 129 1.59 -11.38 9.17
CA ALA A 129 0.45 -12.22 8.85
C ALA A 129 0.46 -12.73 7.41
N VAL A 130 -0.25 -13.83 7.20
CA VAL A 130 -0.58 -14.38 5.87
C VAL A 130 -2.09 -14.47 5.75
N ALA A 131 -2.66 -13.82 4.73
CA ALA A 131 -4.05 -13.98 4.32
C ALA A 131 -4.09 -15.03 3.18
N THR A 132 -4.75 -16.15 3.40
CA THR A 132 -4.64 -17.32 2.51
C THR A 132 -5.97 -18.06 2.33
N ASP A 133 -6.13 -18.74 1.20
CA ASP A 133 -7.26 -19.63 0.89
C ASP A 133 -6.97 -21.11 1.23
N GLU A 134 -5.74 -21.42 1.68
CA GLU A 134 -5.34 -22.77 2.12
C GLU A 134 -4.37 -22.70 3.31
N PRO A 135 -4.24 -23.73 4.14
CA PRO A 135 -3.21 -23.80 5.17
C PRO A 135 -1.81 -23.76 4.54
N VAL A 136 -0.91 -22.96 5.13
CA VAL A 136 0.48 -22.83 4.67
C VAL A 136 1.45 -22.99 5.83
N GLU A 137 2.67 -23.46 5.56
CA GLU A 137 3.73 -23.54 6.56
C GLU A 137 4.36 -22.15 6.76
N THR A 138 4.11 -21.56 7.92
CA THR A 138 4.66 -20.25 8.29
C THR A 138 4.60 -20.06 9.81
N SER A 139 5.52 -19.31 10.37
CA SER A 139 5.46 -18.85 11.77
C SER A 139 4.58 -17.61 11.96
N ALA A 140 4.21 -16.92 10.89
CA ALA A 140 3.34 -15.76 10.93
C ALA A 140 1.88 -16.15 11.21
N ARG A 141 1.08 -15.22 11.74
CA ARG A 141 -0.37 -15.44 11.92
C ARG A 141 -1.04 -15.72 10.59
N GLN A 142 -1.88 -16.76 10.56
CA GLN A 142 -2.68 -17.08 9.37
C GLN A 142 -4.12 -16.60 9.55
N PHE A 143 -4.65 -15.99 8.51
CA PHE A 143 -6.04 -15.57 8.37
C PHE A 143 -6.61 -16.19 7.10
N ALA A 144 -7.87 -16.59 7.13
CA ALA A 144 -8.57 -16.88 5.90
C ALA A 144 -8.59 -15.60 5.03
N ILE A 145 -8.43 -15.74 3.71
CA ILE A 145 -8.32 -14.60 2.78
C ILE A 145 -9.53 -13.64 2.85
N ASN A 146 -10.65 -14.11 3.37
CA ASN A 146 -11.88 -13.33 3.59
C ASN A 146 -12.09 -12.90 5.04
N ASP A 147 -11.19 -13.24 5.96
CA ASP A 147 -11.26 -12.80 7.37
C ASP A 147 -10.71 -11.37 7.50
N ILE A 148 -11.46 -10.43 6.94
CA ILE A 148 -11.08 -9.03 6.91
C ILE A 148 -11.14 -8.39 8.29
N GLU A 149 -12.14 -8.76 9.11
CA GLU A 149 -12.31 -8.27 10.47
C GLU A 149 -11.14 -8.69 11.37
N GLY A 150 -10.74 -9.95 11.33
CA GLY A 150 -9.61 -10.46 12.10
C GLY A 150 -8.29 -9.80 11.69
N LEU A 151 -8.09 -9.57 10.39
CA LEU A 151 -6.90 -8.88 9.90
C LEU A 151 -6.91 -7.39 10.27
N ALA A 152 -8.07 -6.72 10.17
CA ALA A 152 -8.22 -5.33 10.60
C ALA A 152 -8.02 -5.19 12.13
N ASP A 153 -8.45 -6.17 12.93
CA ASP A 153 -8.18 -6.23 14.37
C ASP A 153 -6.67 -6.30 14.69
N LEU A 154 -5.93 -7.09 13.93
CA LEU A 154 -4.47 -7.15 14.06
C LEU A 154 -3.84 -5.79 13.79
N LEU A 155 -4.25 -5.12 12.70
CA LEU A 155 -3.72 -3.81 12.32
C LEU A 155 -4.11 -2.72 13.32
N ASP A 156 -5.35 -2.72 13.78
CA ASP A 156 -5.86 -1.74 14.75
C ASP A 156 -5.10 -1.84 16.08
N LYS A 157 -5.09 -3.03 16.69
CA LYS A 157 -4.51 -3.25 18.03
C LYS A 157 -2.98 -3.17 18.00
N GLY A 158 -2.36 -3.76 17.00
CA GLY A 158 -0.91 -3.90 16.92
C GLY A 158 -0.18 -2.67 16.38
N TYR A 159 -0.83 -1.84 15.57
CA TYR A 159 -0.15 -0.77 14.85
C TYR A 159 -0.83 0.59 15.00
N ILE A 160 -2.14 0.73 14.76
CA ILE A 160 -2.80 2.04 14.80
C ILE A 160 -2.86 2.57 16.23
N LYS A 161 -3.38 1.78 17.16
CA LYS A 161 -3.51 2.19 18.58
C LYS A 161 -2.16 2.28 19.27
N ALA A 162 -1.26 1.34 19.00
CA ALA A 162 0.10 1.36 19.54
C ALA A 162 0.90 2.60 19.11
N HIS A 163 0.62 3.13 17.92
CA HIS A 163 1.28 4.33 17.41
C HIS A 163 0.73 5.63 18.02
N LYS A 164 -0.51 5.62 18.52
CA LYS A 164 -1.17 6.77 19.16
C LYS A 164 -0.92 6.87 20.67
N SER A 165 -0.35 5.82 21.28
CA SER A 165 0.04 5.74 22.69
C SER A 165 1.42 6.32 22.91
#